data_13a617854931033cac59f4d47f011deb
#
_entry.id   13a617854931033cac59f4d47f011deb
#
_cell.length_a   1.000
_cell.length_b   1.000
_cell.length_c   1.000
_cell.angle_alpha   90.00
_cell.angle_beta   90.00
_cell.angle_gamma   90.00
#
_symmetry.space_group_name_H-M   'P 1'
#
loop_
_entity.id
_entity.type
_entity.pdbx_description
1 polymer ?
#
loop_
_entity_poly.entity_id
_entity_poly.type
_entity_poly.pdbx_seq_one_letter_code
_entity_poly.pdbx_strand_id
1 'polypeptide(L)'
;MTPRTLQILLALADGPLHGYGIKTSVEERSKGNVRMGAGTLYEAIQRLEGEGLIREVGEPRDADASGGPPRRFYGLTPVGRAALREELRRLDDILRSRTARAVLNG
;
A
#
# COMPACT_ATOMS: atom_id res chain seq x y z
N MET A 1 -6.63 -10.83 -1.12
CA MET A 1 -6.37 -9.40 -0.85
C MET A 1 -7.03 -8.56 -1.93
N THR A 2 -7.68 -7.47 -1.55
CA THR A 2 -8.30 -6.58 -2.53
C THR A 2 -7.25 -5.75 -3.26
N PRO A 3 -7.55 -5.28 -4.47
CA PRO A 3 -6.63 -4.39 -5.19
C PRO A 3 -6.25 -3.14 -4.39
N ARG A 4 -7.21 -2.58 -3.65
CA ARG A 4 -6.96 -1.40 -2.80
C ARG A 4 -5.96 -1.72 -1.70
N THR A 5 -6.16 -2.81 -0.98
CA THR A 5 -5.25 -3.24 0.08
C THR A 5 -3.86 -3.52 -0.47
N LEU A 6 -3.78 -4.25 -1.57
CA LEU A 6 -2.50 -4.55 -2.22
C LEU A 6 -1.74 -3.26 -2.55
N GLN A 7 -2.40 -2.28 -3.13
CA GLN A 7 -1.76 -1.03 -3.51
C GLN A 7 -1.30 -0.21 -2.29
N ILE A 8 -2.08 -0.21 -1.21
CA ILE A 8 -1.68 0.49 0.01
C ILE A 8 -0.42 -0.16 0.60
N LEU A 9 -0.40 -1.48 0.70
CA LEU A 9 0.77 -2.18 1.25
C LEU A 9 2.00 -1.99 0.37
N LEU A 10 1.83 -2.00 -0.96
CA LEU A 10 2.93 -1.71 -1.88
C LEU A 10 3.46 -0.30 -1.69
N ALA A 11 2.57 0.68 -1.52
CA ALA A 11 2.98 2.06 -1.29
C ALA A 11 3.86 2.18 -0.05
N LEU A 12 3.54 1.43 1.02
CA LEU A 12 4.28 1.46 2.28
C LEU A 12 5.53 0.59 2.27
N ALA A 13 5.70 -0.28 1.27
CA ALA A 13 6.85 -1.16 1.19
C ALA A 13 8.16 -0.39 0.97
N ASP A 14 8.10 0.78 0.35
CA ASP A 14 9.27 1.63 0.13
C ASP A 14 9.62 2.51 1.34
N GLY A 15 8.76 2.58 2.32
CA GLY A 15 8.99 3.36 3.53
C GLY A 15 7.71 3.99 4.05
N PRO A 16 7.76 4.58 5.25
CA PRO A 16 6.59 5.19 5.85
C PRO A 16 6.05 6.37 5.03
N LEU A 17 4.73 6.50 5.01
CA LEU A 17 4.03 7.59 4.35
C LEU A 17 2.90 8.10 5.27
N HIS A 18 2.58 9.38 5.15
CA HIS A 18 1.35 9.92 5.73
C HIS A 18 0.16 9.64 4.80
N GLY A 19 -1.06 9.90 5.27
CA GLY A 19 -2.28 9.54 4.51
C GLY A 19 -2.30 10.08 3.10
N TYR A 20 -1.99 11.36 2.90
CA TYR A 20 -1.97 11.94 1.56
C TYR A 20 -0.89 11.29 0.67
N GLY A 21 0.26 10.97 1.25
CA GLY A 21 1.32 10.27 0.53
C GLY A 21 0.91 8.87 0.10
N ILE A 22 0.15 8.16 0.94
CA ILE A 22 -0.41 6.86 0.58
C ILE A 22 -1.36 7.02 -0.61
N LYS A 23 -2.27 7.98 -0.53
CA LYS A 23 -3.23 8.24 -1.59
C LYS A 23 -2.54 8.51 -2.92
N THR A 24 -1.58 9.42 -2.92
CA THR A 24 -0.82 9.79 -4.12
C THR A 24 -0.06 8.60 -4.70
N SER A 25 0.63 7.85 -3.84
CA SER A 25 1.40 6.68 -4.26
C SER A 25 0.50 5.62 -4.89
N VAL A 26 -0.66 5.35 -4.28
CA VAL A 26 -1.62 4.38 -4.80
C VAL A 26 -2.12 4.79 -6.18
N GLU A 27 -2.48 6.05 -6.36
CA GLU A 27 -2.94 6.54 -7.66
C GLU A 27 -1.85 6.41 -8.73
N GLU A 28 -0.62 6.79 -8.41
CA GLU A 28 0.50 6.71 -9.34
C GLU A 28 0.86 5.27 -9.70
N ARG A 29 0.98 4.40 -8.69
CA ARG A 29 1.35 3.00 -8.91
C ARG A 29 0.31 2.23 -9.69
N SER A 30 -0.97 2.54 -9.47
CA SER A 30 -2.06 1.88 -10.18
C SER A 30 -2.40 2.57 -11.50
N LYS A 31 -1.69 3.61 -11.87
CA LYS A 31 -1.97 4.42 -13.08
C LYS A 31 -3.41 4.91 -13.10
N GLY A 32 -3.90 5.32 -11.93
CA GLY A 32 -5.25 5.82 -11.76
C GLY A 32 -6.34 4.75 -11.66
N ASN A 33 -6.00 3.47 -11.73
CA ASN A 33 -7.00 2.40 -11.62
C ASN A 33 -7.56 2.25 -10.21
N VAL A 34 -6.78 2.63 -9.21
CA VAL A 34 -7.22 2.63 -7.81
C VAL A 34 -7.17 4.05 -7.29
N ARG A 35 -8.33 4.60 -6.95
CA ARG A 35 -8.46 5.94 -6.39
C ARG A 35 -9.30 5.86 -5.13
N MET A 36 -8.97 6.70 -4.16
CA MET A 36 -9.68 6.75 -2.89
C MET A 36 -9.91 8.19 -2.49
N GLY A 37 -11.13 8.48 -2.05
CA GLY A 37 -11.37 9.73 -1.32
C GLY A 37 -10.81 9.62 0.10
N ALA A 38 -10.78 10.73 0.81
CA ALA A 38 -10.22 10.78 2.16
C ALA A 38 -10.91 9.81 3.12
N GLY A 39 -12.24 9.74 3.09
CA GLY A 39 -12.99 8.85 3.97
C GLY A 39 -12.65 7.37 3.73
N THR A 40 -12.64 6.97 2.48
CA THR A 40 -12.29 5.59 2.10
C THR A 40 -10.86 5.24 2.50
N LEU A 41 -9.93 6.18 2.31
CA LEU A 41 -8.55 5.99 2.70
C LEU A 41 -8.41 5.77 4.21
N TYR A 42 -9.01 6.63 5.02
CA TYR A 42 -8.90 6.51 6.47
C TYR A 42 -9.61 5.27 7.02
N GLU A 43 -10.72 4.85 6.42
CA GLU A 43 -11.36 3.59 6.76
C GLU A 43 -10.44 2.41 6.48
N ALA A 44 -9.78 2.44 5.32
CA ALA A 44 -8.82 1.39 4.96
C ALA A 44 -7.64 1.36 5.94
N ILE A 45 -7.09 2.52 6.29
CA ILE A 45 -5.98 2.62 7.25
C ILE A 45 -6.39 2.03 8.59
N GLN A 46 -7.56 2.40 9.12
CA GLN A 46 -8.04 1.89 10.40
C GLN A 46 -8.22 0.37 10.37
N ARG A 47 -8.76 -0.15 9.27
CA ARG A 47 -8.95 -1.59 9.10
C ARG A 47 -7.61 -2.32 9.08
N LEU A 48 -6.65 -1.80 8.33
CA LEU A 48 -5.33 -2.43 8.20
C LEU A 48 -4.55 -2.35 9.52
N GLU A 49 -4.69 -1.26 10.27
CA GLU A 49 -4.12 -1.18 11.62
C GLU A 49 -4.75 -2.23 12.54
N GLY A 50 -6.07 -2.35 12.49
CA GLY A 50 -6.79 -3.35 13.29
C GLY A 50 -6.40 -4.78 12.97
N GLU A 51 -6.03 -5.05 11.73
CA GLU A 51 -5.55 -6.37 11.29
C GLU A 51 -4.06 -6.57 11.57
N GLY A 52 -3.36 -5.56 12.07
CA GLY A 52 -1.94 -5.66 12.40
C GLY A 52 -1.01 -5.60 11.19
N LEU A 53 -1.51 -5.17 10.03
CA LEU A 53 -0.71 -5.13 8.79
C LEU A 53 0.11 -3.85 8.67
N ILE A 54 -0.38 -2.77 9.24
CA ILE A 54 0.31 -1.48 9.29
C ILE A 54 0.23 -0.94 10.71
N ARG A 55 1.08 0.04 11.00
CA ARG A 55 1.07 0.73 12.29
C ARG A 55 1.47 2.18 12.09
N GLU A 56 1.06 3.04 13.01
CA GLU A 56 1.56 4.40 13.08
C GLU A 56 3.01 4.38 13.51
N VAL A 57 3.85 5.17 12.84
CA VAL A 57 5.28 5.28 13.14
C VAL A 57 5.63 6.74 13.31
N GLY A 58 6.83 7.00 13.86
CA GLY A 58 7.33 8.36 14.00
C GLY A 58 7.56 9.01 12.64
N GLU A 59 7.51 10.33 12.60
CA GLU A 59 7.79 11.08 11.39
C GLU A 59 9.23 10.81 10.92
N PRO A 60 9.43 10.46 9.64
CA PRO A 60 10.78 10.24 9.13
C PRO A 60 11.64 11.51 9.22
N ARG A 61 12.95 11.35 9.38
CA ARG A 61 13.88 12.48 9.54
C ARG A 61 13.91 13.38 8.32
N ASP A 62 13.71 12.83 7.15
CA ASP A 62 13.71 13.54 5.87
C ASP A 62 12.32 14.02 5.47
N ALA A 63 11.33 13.89 6.34
CA ALA A 63 10.02 14.43 6.07
C ALA A 63 10.08 15.95 6.05
N ASP A 64 9.28 16.55 5.19
CA ASP A 64 9.20 17.99 5.04
C ASP A 64 8.78 18.64 6.36
N ALA A 65 9.67 19.45 6.93
CA ALA A 65 9.45 20.15 8.19
C ALA A 65 8.81 21.52 8.00
N SER A 66 8.02 21.72 6.96
CA SER A 66 7.49 23.01 6.55
C SER A 66 6.44 23.62 7.48
N GLY A 67 6.34 23.16 8.73
CA GLY A 67 5.59 23.87 9.75
C GLY A 67 4.08 23.71 9.70
N GLY A 68 3.56 22.66 9.10
CA GLY A 68 2.15 22.31 9.17
C GLY A 68 1.80 21.55 10.44
N PRO A 69 0.52 21.23 10.68
CA PRO A 69 0.14 20.39 11.81
C PRO A 69 0.85 19.03 11.73
N PRO A 70 1.09 18.36 12.87
CA PRO A 70 1.72 17.07 12.88
C PRO A 70 0.97 16.09 11.99
N ARG A 71 1.69 15.36 11.14
CA ARG A 71 1.12 14.35 10.25
C ARG A 71 1.34 12.98 10.86
N ARG A 72 0.34 12.11 10.71
CA ARG A 72 0.48 10.71 11.12
C ARG A 72 1.11 9.93 9.97
N PHE A 73 2.21 9.28 10.27
CA PHE A 73 2.90 8.40 9.33
C PHE A 73 2.60 6.95 9.67
N TYR A 74 2.51 6.13 8.63
CA TYR A 74 2.21 4.71 8.76
C TYR A 74 3.28 3.90 8.05
N GLY A 75 3.55 2.71 8.58
CA GLY A 75 4.51 1.79 7.97
C GLY A 75 4.03 0.37 8.05
N LEU A 76 4.61 -0.50 7.24
CA LEU A 76 4.31 -1.92 7.30
C LEU A 76 4.84 -2.51 8.60
N THR A 77 4.04 -3.40 9.20
CA THR A 77 4.51 -4.29 10.26
C THR A 77 5.21 -5.49 9.62
N PRO A 78 5.98 -6.29 10.40
CA PRO A 78 6.48 -7.56 9.89
C PRO A 78 5.38 -8.48 9.38
N VAL A 79 4.21 -8.50 10.04
CA VAL A 79 3.05 -9.26 9.59
C VAL A 79 2.54 -8.73 8.26
N GLY A 80 2.45 -7.41 8.11
CA GLY A 80 2.02 -6.78 6.87
C GLY A 80 2.96 -7.07 5.72
N ARG A 81 4.27 -7.03 5.97
CA ARG A 81 5.26 -7.36 4.95
C ARG A 81 5.16 -8.82 4.52
N ALA A 82 4.96 -9.72 5.48
CA ALA A 82 4.80 -11.15 5.17
C ALA A 82 3.54 -11.40 4.34
N ALA A 83 2.43 -10.76 4.69
CA ALA A 83 1.17 -10.88 3.95
C ALA A 83 1.33 -10.35 2.52
N LEU A 84 2.00 -9.21 2.35
CA LEU A 84 2.27 -8.64 1.04
C LEU A 84 3.13 -9.58 0.19
N ARG A 85 4.19 -10.15 0.79
CA ARG A 85 5.08 -11.09 0.10
C ARG A 85 4.31 -12.30 -0.40
N GLU A 86 3.46 -12.85 0.43
CA GLU A 86 2.66 -14.04 0.08
C GLU A 86 1.71 -13.73 -1.07
N GLU A 87 1.05 -12.58 -1.04
CA GLU A 87 0.17 -12.17 -2.12
C GLU A 87 0.94 -11.96 -3.43
N LEU A 88 2.11 -11.31 -3.36
CA LEU A 88 2.93 -11.10 -4.55
C LEU A 88 3.43 -12.42 -5.15
N ARG A 89 3.78 -13.40 -4.31
CA ARG A 89 4.16 -14.74 -4.79
C ARG A 89 3.00 -15.43 -5.50
N ARG A 90 1.81 -15.31 -4.94
CA ARG A 90 0.61 -15.88 -5.56
C ARG A 90 0.36 -15.27 -6.94
N LEU A 91 0.47 -13.95 -7.06
CA LEU A 91 0.31 -13.25 -8.32
C LEU A 91 1.42 -13.61 -9.32
N ASP A 92 2.65 -13.72 -8.84
CA ASP A 92 3.79 -14.12 -9.67
C ASP A 92 3.59 -15.53 -10.24
N ASP A 93 3.13 -16.47 -9.42
CA ASP A 93 2.83 -17.82 -9.87
C ASP A 93 1.77 -17.84 -10.97
N ILE A 94 0.73 -17.03 -10.81
CA ILE A 94 -0.30 -16.88 -11.84
C ILE A 94 0.31 -16.36 -13.13
N LEU A 95 1.11 -15.30 -13.05
CA LEU A 95 1.73 -14.68 -14.23
C LEU A 95 2.71 -15.61 -14.95
N ARG A 96 3.31 -16.55 -14.24
CA ARG A 96 4.23 -17.54 -14.81
C ARG A 96 3.52 -18.72 -15.43
N SER A 97 2.21 -18.87 -15.17
CA SER A 97 1.47 -20.01 -15.71
C SER A 97 1.40 -19.92 -17.24
N ARG A 98 1.36 -21.09 -17.88
CA ARG A 98 1.23 -21.16 -19.33
C ARG A 98 -0.03 -20.43 -19.81
N THR A 99 -1.13 -20.63 -19.11
CA THR A 99 -2.43 -20.03 -19.50
C THR A 99 -2.36 -18.51 -19.45
N ALA A 100 -1.83 -17.94 -18.35
CA ALA A 100 -1.70 -16.48 -18.22
C ALA A 100 -0.79 -15.91 -19.30
N ARG A 101 0.34 -16.58 -19.57
CA ARG A 101 1.29 -16.13 -20.61
C ARG A 101 0.64 -16.17 -21.99
N ALA A 102 -0.15 -17.19 -22.28
CA ALA A 102 -0.85 -17.28 -23.55
C ALA A 102 -1.85 -16.14 -23.73
N VAL A 103 -2.61 -15.81 -22.70
CA VAL A 103 -3.57 -14.70 -22.73
C VAL A 103 -2.84 -13.36 -22.92
N LEU A 104 -1.74 -13.14 -22.17
CA LEU A 104 -0.97 -11.89 -22.26
C LEU A 104 -0.33 -11.69 -23.63
N ASN A 105 0.10 -12.78 -24.28
CA ASN A 105 0.81 -12.75 -25.56
C ASN A 105 -0.10 -12.93 -26.77
N GLY A 106 -1.36 -13.25 -26.53
CA GLY A 106 -2.35 -13.38 -27.58
C GLY A 106 -3.04 -12.08 -27.88
#